data_634ec3fd5f68f54afe216f67975ca850
#
_entry.id   634ec3fd5f68f54afe216f67975ca850
#
_cell.length_a   1.000
_cell.length_b   1.000
_cell.length_c   1.000
_cell.angle_alpha   90.00
_cell.angle_beta   90.00
_cell.angle_gamma   90.00
#
_symmetry.space_group_name_H-M   'P 1'
#
loop_
_entity.id
_entity.type
_entity.pdbx_description
1 polymer ?
#
loop_
_entity_poly.entity_id
_entity_poly.type
_entity_poly.pdbx_seq_one_letter_code
_entity_poly.pdbx_strand_id
1 'polypeptide(L)'
;MTRIFVLRNGKGGRKMVEIRKIAVLTSGGDAPGMNAAIRGVTRYAIHNGLDVEGVVRGYGGLVDEDMRRLDRRSVGEIIQRGGTFLRTARCLEFMKPEVQKKAADFLRSRDIDALVVIGGDGSMKGAEAISAFGMPTVVIPGTIDGDMLGTDYTVGFDTAVNTVLASVNKIRDTAFSHDRVAVIEVMGRHAGFIALRAGMAAGAEMVLTPEHPADFPSLCEHLLESHRMNKMSSIIIVAEGAARGTDVVAYIKEHTYLEANLTVLGYVQRGGPPSAYDSVMAGLFAQKAIDTLLAGKYNCVVGSDGGRIVATPYGEADKIKFVFDENLYRLIHQLGR
;
A
#
# COMPACT_ATOMS: atom_id res chain seq x y z
N MET A 1 18.35 -18.19 -26.83
CA MET A 1 19.68 -17.55 -26.87
C MET A 1 20.10 -17.23 -25.45
N THR A 2 20.96 -18.07 -24.91
CA THR A 2 21.46 -17.95 -23.52
C THR A 2 22.53 -16.84 -23.53
N ARG A 3 22.23 -15.71 -22.90
CA ARG A 3 23.22 -14.67 -22.69
C ARG A 3 24.06 -15.03 -21.47
N ILE A 4 25.22 -15.62 -21.72
CA ILE A 4 26.30 -15.81 -20.73
C ILE A 4 26.98 -14.45 -20.58
N PHE A 5 26.78 -13.77 -19.46
CA PHE A 5 27.61 -12.62 -19.08
C PHE A 5 28.85 -13.11 -18.34
N VAL A 6 29.96 -13.08 -19.03
CA VAL A 6 31.30 -13.29 -18.43
C VAL A 6 31.66 -12.03 -17.65
N LEU A 7 31.70 -12.10 -16.34
CA LEU A 7 32.24 -11.05 -15.49
C LEU A 7 33.68 -11.43 -15.07
N ARG A 8 34.61 -10.50 -15.27
CA ARG A 8 36.05 -10.61 -14.93
C ARG A 8 36.22 -10.80 -13.42
N ASN A 9 37.03 -11.78 -13.06
CA ASN A 9 37.47 -12.09 -11.70
C ASN A 9 38.18 -10.92 -11.01
N GLY A 10 37.55 -10.32 -10.00
CA GLY A 10 38.19 -9.57 -8.92
C GLY A 10 38.24 -10.44 -7.66
N LYS A 11 39.40 -10.50 -7.02
CA LYS A 11 39.66 -11.32 -5.83
C LYS A 11 38.69 -10.98 -4.69
N GLY A 12 37.75 -11.89 -4.41
CA GLY A 12 36.76 -11.77 -3.35
C GLY A 12 35.46 -12.49 -3.77
N GLY A 13 35.52 -13.83 -3.93
CA GLY A 13 34.44 -14.60 -4.56
C GLY A 13 33.14 -14.63 -3.75
N ARG A 14 32.22 -13.70 -3.99
CA ARG A 14 30.79 -13.95 -3.77
C ARG A 14 30.34 -14.83 -4.95
N LYS A 15 30.00 -16.09 -4.66
CA LYS A 15 29.34 -16.98 -5.60
C LYS A 15 28.04 -16.30 -6.03
N MET A 16 27.95 -15.82 -7.26
CA MET A 16 26.70 -15.28 -7.79
C MET A 16 25.70 -16.45 -7.87
N VAL A 17 24.61 -16.34 -7.17
CA VAL A 17 23.48 -17.28 -7.26
C VAL A 17 22.80 -16.98 -8.60
N GLU A 18 22.81 -17.95 -9.51
CA GLU A 18 22.04 -17.85 -10.76
C GLU A 18 20.57 -18.04 -10.41
N ILE A 19 19.75 -17.02 -10.62
CA ILE A 19 18.31 -17.09 -10.36
C ILE A 19 17.64 -17.78 -11.56
N ARG A 20 16.97 -18.90 -11.33
CA ARG A 20 16.21 -19.68 -12.33
C ARG A 20 14.74 -19.81 -11.98
N LYS A 21 14.42 -19.83 -10.69
CA LYS A 21 13.07 -20.02 -10.20
C LYS A 21 12.79 -19.12 -9.03
N ILE A 22 11.67 -18.42 -9.09
CA ILE A 22 11.25 -17.50 -8.02
C ILE A 22 9.89 -17.90 -7.44
N ALA A 23 9.67 -17.52 -6.18
CA ALA A 23 8.33 -17.51 -5.60
C ALA A 23 7.82 -16.07 -5.49
N VAL A 24 6.49 -15.90 -5.58
CA VAL A 24 5.81 -14.63 -5.32
C VAL A 24 4.67 -14.85 -4.33
N LEU A 25 4.55 -13.96 -3.34
CA LEU A 25 3.44 -13.93 -2.40
C LEU A 25 2.88 -12.53 -2.20
N THR A 26 1.63 -12.46 -1.75
CA THR A 26 1.03 -11.24 -1.20
C THR A 26 0.80 -11.42 0.29
N SER A 27 1.09 -10.39 1.09
CA SER A 27 0.98 -10.45 2.55
C SER A 27 0.45 -9.14 3.12
N GLY A 28 -0.15 -9.21 4.30
CA GLY A 28 -0.76 -8.06 4.97
C GLY A 28 -2.19 -7.79 4.52
N GLY A 29 -2.63 -6.55 4.58
CA GLY A 29 -3.92 -6.13 4.02
C GLY A 29 -3.88 -6.16 2.48
N ASP A 30 -5.01 -6.49 1.88
CA ASP A 30 -5.14 -6.38 0.43
C ASP A 30 -5.21 -4.90 -0.01
N ALA A 31 -4.72 -4.66 -1.22
CA ALA A 31 -4.74 -3.34 -1.85
C ALA A 31 -5.05 -3.49 -3.35
N PRO A 32 -5.82 -2.57 -3.94
CA PRO A 32 -6.04 -2.55 -5.38
C PRO A 32 -4.70 -2.44 -6.12
N GLY A 33 -4.49 -3.28 -7.14
CA GLY A 33 -3.23 -3.34 -7.87
C GLY A 33 -2.28 -4.47 -7.45
N MET A 34 -2.51 -5.16 -6.34
CA MET A 34 -1.73 -6.35 -5.98
C MET A 34 -1.77 -7.42 -7.08
N ASN A 35 -2.93 -7.62 -7.72
CA ASN A 35 -3.06 -8.54 -8.85
C ASN A 35 -2.27 -8.06 -10.09
N ALA A 36 -2.22 -6.76 -10.33
CA ALA A 36 -1.39 -6.19 -11.40
C ALA A 36 0.10 -6.46 -11.11
N ALA A 37 0.54 -6.34 -9.86
CA ALA A 37 1.91 -6.65 -9.45
C ALA A 37 2.23 -8.16 -9.60
N ILE A 38 1.35 -9.07 -9.12
CA ILE A 38 1.51 -10.52 -9.33
C ILE A 38 1.65 -10.85 -10.82
N ARG A 39 0.77 -10.28 -11.64
CA ARG A 39 0.81 -10.48 -13.10
C ARG A 39 2.12 -9.95 -13.70
N GLY A 40 2.54 -8.76 -13.28
CA GLY A 40 3.79 -8.13 -13.72
C GLY A 40 4.99 -9.02 -13.40
N VAL A 41 5.14 -9.42 -12.14
CA VAL A 41 6.22 -10.32 -11.68
C VAL A 41 6.20 -11.62 -12.48
N THR A 42 5.05 -12.30 -12.55
CA THR A 42 4.95 -13.60 -13.22
C THR A 42 5.31 -13.49 -14.71
N ARG A 43 4.71 -12.55 -15.43
CA ARG A 43 4.93 -12.45 -16.89
C ARG A 43 6.31 -11.97 -17.25
N TYR A 44 6.87 -11.03 -16.47
CA TYR A 44 8.20 -10.50 -16.73
C TYR A 44 9.30 -11.49 -16.34
N ALA A 45 9.13 -12.25 -15.25
CA ALA A 45 10.01 -13.35 -14.90
C ALA A 45 10.05 -14.43 -15.99
N ILE A 46 8.89 -14.90 -16.46
CA ILE A 46 8.78 -15.89 -17.55
C ILE A 46 9.38 -15.34 -18.87
N HIS A 47 9.22 -14.02 -19.14
CA HIS A 47 9.85 -13.41 -20.32
C HIS A 47 11.37 -13.50 -20.27
N ASN A 48 11.95 -13.43 -19.07
CA ASN A 48 13.39 -13.55 -18.84
C ASN A 48 13.86 -14.99 -18.58
N GLY A 49 13.00 -15.99 -18.80
CA GLY A 49 13.36 -17.41 -18.71
C GLY A 49 13.30 -18.01 -17.30
N LEU A 50 12.67 -17.31 -16.35
CA LEU A 50 12.49 -17.81 -14.98
C LEU A 50 11.20 -18.63 -14.85
N ASP A 51 11.24 -19.68 -14.03
CA ASP A 51 10.04 -20.34 -13.51
C ASP A 51 9.47 -19.56 -12.33
N VAL A 52 8.14 -19.59 -12.17
CA VAL A 52 7.44 -18.84 -11.12
C VAL A 52 6.47 -19.73 -10.36
N GLU A 53 6.54 -19.70 -9.04
CA GLU A 53 5.53 -20.28 -8.14
C GLU A 53 4.86 -19.18 -7.31
N GLY A 54 3.54 -19.28 -7.12
CA GLY A 54 2.77 -18.41 -6.24
C GLY A 54 2.52 -19.09 -4.91
N VAL A 55 2.84 -18.43 -3.82
CA VAL A 55 2.49 -18.89 -2.46
C VAL A 55 1.07 -18.42 -2.15
N VAL A 56 0.20 -19.34 -1.76
CA VAL A 56 -1.20 -19.05 -1.44
C VAL A 56 -1.31 -18.63 0.02
N ARG A 57 -2.04 -17.52 0.29
CA ARG A 57 -2.22 -16.97 1.65
C ARG A 57 -0.95 -16.42 2.32
N GLY A 58 -0.02 -15.90 1.53
CA GLY A 58 1.15 -15.18 2.03
C GLY A 58 2.08 -16.03 2.91
N TYR A 59 2.57 -15.46 4.00
CA TYR A 59 3.46 -16.20 4.91
C TYR A 59 2.81 -17.43 5.55
N GLY A 60 1.48 -17.43 5.73
CA GLY A 60 0.76 -18.64 6.17
C GLY A 60 0.92 -19.78 5.19
N GLY A 61 0.86 -19.49 3.89
CA GLY A 61 1.09 -20.47 2.85
C GLY A 61 2.50 -21.05 2.82
N LEU A 62 3.52 -20.28 3.26
CA LEU A 62 4.87 -20.84 3.46
C LEU A 62 4.92 -21.82 4.63
N VAL A 63 4.16 -21.55 5.69
CA VAL A 63 4.05 -22.45 6.84
C VAL A 63 3.28 -23.72 6.49
N ASP A 64 2.21 -23.56 5.72
CA ASP A 64 1.34 -24.67 5.27
C ASP A 64 1.89 -25.40 4.02
N GLU A 65 3.02 -24.92 3.46
CA GLU A 65 3.65 -25.43 2.22
C GLU A 65 2.72 -25.36 0.98
N ASP A 66 1.76 -24.40 0.98
CA ASP A 66 0.75 -24.21 -0.06
C ASP A 66 1.27 -23.29 -1.18
N MET A 67 1.77 -23.92 -2.24
CA MET A 67 2.31 -23.24 -3.43
C MET A 67 1.75 -23.82 -4.71
N ARG A 68 1.65 -22.99 -5.75
CA ARG A 68 1.22 -23.41 -7.08
C ARG A 68 2.08 -22.80 -8.18
N ARG A 69 2.33 -23.56 -9.22
CA ARG A 69 3.01 -23.05 -10.41
C ARG A 69 2.18 -21.94 -11.06
N LEU A 70 2.86 -20.85 -11.45
CA LEU A 70 2.26 -19.76 -12.21
C LEU A 70 2.81 -19.74 -13.63
N ASP A 71 1.92 -19.62 -14.59
CA ASP A 71 2.21 -19.42 -16.00
C ASP A 71 1.55 -18.13 -16.52
N ARG A 72 1.73 -17.83 -17.81
CA ARG A 72 1.15 -16.62 -18.42
C ARG A 72 -0.38 -16.66 -18.45
N ARG A 73 -1.01 -17.84 -18.42
CA ARG A 73 -2.47 -18.02 -18.48
C ARG A 73 -3.07 -17.89 -17.08
N SER A 74 -2.41 -18.44 -16.06
CA SER A 74 -2.88 -18.39 -14.67
C SER A 74 -3.01 -16.97 -14.12
N VAL A 75 -2.26 -16.01 -14.68
CA VAL A 75 -2.35 -14.59 -14.37
C VAL A 75 -3.02 -13.77 -15.48
N GLY A 76 -3.74 -14.43 -16.38
CA GLY A 76 -4.62 -13.79 -17.36
C GLY A 76 -5.80 -13.10 -16.67
N GLU A 77 -6.22 -11.95 -17.18
CA GLU A 77 -7.45 -11.25 -16.75
C GLU A 77 -7.56 -10.94 -15.25
N ILE A 78 -6.42 -10.86 -14.53
CA ILE A 78 -6.42 -10.46 -13.11
C ILE A 78 -6.01 -9.00 -12.88
N ILE A 79 -5.47 -8.32 -13.90
CA ILE A 79 -4.93 -6.95 -13.75
C ILE A 79 -5.99 -5.96 -13.27
N GLN A 80 -7.23 -6.12 -13.74
CA GLN A 80 -8.35 -5.25 -13.39
C GLN A 80 -9.11 -5.70 -12.12
N ARG A 81 -8.72 -6.81 -11.48
CA ARG A 81 -9.40 -7.33 -10.31
C ARG A 81 -8.82 -6.72 -9.04
N GLY A 82 -9.70 -6.28 -8.14
CA GLY A 82 -9.35 -5.94 -6.76
C GLY A 82 -8.98 -7.17 -5.94
N GLY A 83 -8.56 -6.94 -4.70
CA GLY A 83 -8.07 -7.97 -3.81
C GLY A 83 -6.77 -8.61 -4.31
N THR A 84 -6.51 -9.85 -3.90
CA THR A 84 -5.33 -10.60 -4.33
C THR A 84 -5.66 -12.04 -4.76
N PHE A 85 -5.24 -12.39 -5.95
CA PHE A 85 -5.41 -13.71 -6.55
C PHE A 85 -4.73 -14.83 -5.73
N LEU A 86 -3.59 -14.53 -5.10
CA LEU A 86 -2.88 -15.46 -4.23
C LEU A 86 -3.45 -15.51 -2.82
N ARG A 87 -4.45 -14.67 -2.52
CA ARG A 87 -4.97 -14.48 -1.17
C ARG A 87 -3.92 -13.96 -0.19
N THR A 88 -4.37 -13.55 0.97
CA THR A 88 -3.51 -13.09 2.06
C THR A 88 -4.08 -13.56 3.40
N ALA A 89 -3.22 -13.79 4.38
CA ALA A 89 -3.61 -14.12 5.74
C ALA A 89 -2.60 -13.51 6.72
N ARG A 90 -3.08 -13.16 7.92
CA ARG A 90 -2.18 -12.86 9.04
C ARG A 90 -1.59 -14.17 9.54
N CYS A 91 -0.27 -14.22 9.71
CA CYS A 91 0.45 -15.37 10.22
C CYS A 91 1.37 -14.94 11.38
N LEU A 92 0.83 -14.95 12.60
CA LEU A 92 1.60 -14.60 13.79
C LEU A 92 2.72 -15.60 14.08
N GLU A 93 2.53 -16.86 13.68
CA GLU A 93 3.55 -17.88 13.80
C GLU A 93 4.83 -17.54 13.05
N PHE A 94 4.71 -16.84 11.92
CA PHE A 94 5.85 -16.42 11.11
C PHE A 94 6.77 -15.43 11.82
N MET A 95 6.37 -14.87 12.96
CA MET A 95 7.25 -14.03 13.80
C MET A 95 8.33 -14.85 14.52
N LYS A 96 8.21 -16.19 14.58
CA LYS A 96 9.15 -17.07 15.27
C LYS A 96 10.31 -17.44 14.34
N PRO A 97 11.58 -17.27 14.75
CA PRO A 97 12.76 -17.56 13.92
C PRO A 97 12.81 -19.00 13.39
N GLU A 98 12.36 -19.98 14.18
CA GLU A 98 12.30 -21.37 13.78
C GLU A 98 11.30 -21.63 12.62
N VAL A 99 10.21 -20.88 12.57
CA VAL A 99 9.21 -20.95 11.49
C VAL A 99 9.76 -20.29 10.23
N GLN A 100 10.43 -19.14 10.36
CA GLN A 100 11.10 -18.45 9.25
C GLN A 100 12.18 -19.32 8.62
N LYS A 101 12.97 -20.03 9.46
CA LYS A 101 13.98 -20.97 8.99
C LYS A 101 13.34 -22.14 8.22
N LYS A 102 12.29 -22.76 8.77
CA LYS A 102 11.56 -23.84 8.09
C LYS A 102 11.02 -23.38 6.73
N ALA A 103 10.44 -22.18 6.67
CA ALA A 103 9.94 -21.59 5.43
C ALA A 103 11.07 -21.35 4.40
N ALA A 104 12.24 -20.89 4.84
CA ALA A 104 13.40 -20.75 3.95
C ALA A 104 13.91 -22.10 3.45
N ASP A 105 13.95 -23.11 4.31
CA ASP A 105 14.36 -24.47 3.95
C ASP A 105 13.33 -25.13 2.99
N PHE A 106 12.03 -24.92 3.22
CA PHE A 106 10.98 -25.34 2.31
C PHE A 106 11.12 -24.72 0.91
N LEU A 107 11.33 -23.41 0.81
CA LEU A 107 11.55 -22.73 -0.47
C LEU A 107 12.74 -23.34 -1.22
N ARG A 108 13.86 -23.60 -0.53
CA ARG A 108 15.04 -24.26 -1.13
C ARG A 108 14.74 -25.68 -1.59
N SER A 109 13.94 -26.44 -0.84
CA SER A 109 13.55 -27.81 -1.23
C SER A 109 12.70 -27.86 -2.49
N ARG A 110 12.10 -26.70 -2.86
CA ARG A 110 11.34 -26.47 -4.08
C ARG A 110 12.18 -25.85 -5.21
N ASP A 111 13.49 -25.74 -5.04
CA ASP A 111 14.42 -25.10 -5.95
C ASP A 111 14.10 -23.59 -6.17
N ILE A 112 13.53 -22.91 -5.17
CA ILE A 112 13.27 -21.48 -5.23
C ILE A 112 14.55 -20.72 -4.88
N ASP A 113 15.03 -19.90 -5.81
CA ASP A 113 16.25 -19.11 -5.67
C ASP A 113 15.99 -17.74 -4.99
N ALA A 114 14.78 -17.20 -5.13
CA ALA A 114 14.40 -15.92 -4.54
C ALA A 114 12.90 -15.80 -4.31
N LEU A 115 12.53 -14.96 -3.34
CA LEU A 115 11.15 -14.67 -2.96
C LEU A 115 10.81 -13.20 -3.26
N VAL A 116 9.77 -12.95 -4.05
CA VAL A 116 9.18 -11.63 -4.25
C VAL A 116 7.98 -11.50 -3.33
N VAL A 117 7.98 -10.48 -2.48
CA VAL A 117 6.92 -10.20 -1.51
C VAL A 117 6.18 -8.93 -1.90
N ILE A 118 4.86 -9.01 -2.05
CA ILE A 118 4.01 -7.85 -2.34
C ILE A 118 3.21 -7.54 -1.08
N GLY A 119 3.40 -6.34 -0.51
CA GLY A 119 2.67 -5.96 0.71
C GLY A 119 3.21 -4.69 1.37
N GLY A 120 2.76 -4.42 2.60
CA GLY A 120 3.15 -3.24 3.38
C GLY A 120 4.32 -3.50 4.34
N ASP A 121 4.49 -2.60 5.32
CA ASP A 121 5.60 -2.62 6.30
C ASP A 121 5.78 -3.97 7.01
N GLY A 122 4.69 -4.56 7.52
CA GLY A 122 4.77 -5.88 8.17
C GLY A 122 5.24 -6.99 7.23
N SER A 123 4.92 -6.89 5.94
CA SER A 123 5.36 -7.86 4.93
C SER A 123 6.84 -7.69 4.59
N MET A 124 7.32 -6.44 4.59
CA MET A 124 8.75 -6.13 4.45
C MET A 124 9.57 -6.72 5.60
N LYS A 125 9.12 -6.54 6.84
CA LYS A 125 9.76 -7.15 8.02
C LYS A 125 9.83 -8.67 7.94
N GLY A 126 8.77 -9.31 7.42
CA GLY A 126 8.76 -10.74 7.15
C GLY A 126 9.77 -11.16 6.05
N ALA A 127 9.90 -10.37 5.00
CA ALA A 127 10.89 -10.60 3.94
C ALA A 127 12.34 -10.42 4.44
N GLU A 128 12.58 -9.40 5.25
CA GLU A 128 13.87 -9.19 5.90
C GLU A 128 14.22 -10.35 6.84
N ALA A 129 13.26 -10.79 7.66
CA ALA A 129 13.45 -11.89 8.60
C ALA A 129 13.81 -13.21 7.89
N ILE A 130 13.11 -13.60 6.82
CA ILE A 130 13.44 -14.81 6.08
C ILE A 130 14.78 -14.69 5.33
N SER A 131 15.16 -13.46 4.93
CA SER A 131 16.44 -13.22 4.26
C SER A 131 17.64 -13.50 5.17
N ALA A 132 17.49 -13.34 6.47
CA ALA A 132 18.51 -13.69 7.46
C ALA A 132 18.85 -15.19 7.45
N PHE A 133 17.96 -16.02 6.96
CA PHE A 133 18.19 -17.46 6.75
C PHE A 133 18.69 -17.78 5.35
N GLY A 134 19.18 -16.78 4.61
CA GLY A 134 19.83 -16.95 3.31
C GLY A 134 18.87 -17.13 2.13
N MET A 135 17.57 -16.75 2.25
CA MET A 135 16.63 -16.66 1.13
C MET A 135 16.68 -15.26 0.55
N PRO A 136 17.13 -15.06 -0.71
CA PRO A 136 17.09 -13.77 -1.37
C PRO A 136 15.67 -13.23 -1.47
N THR A 137 15.44 -11.96 -1.09
CA THR A 137 14.11 -11.37 -1.12
C THR A 137 14.09 -10.02 -1.81
N VAL A 138 12.98 -9.70 -2.48
CA VAL A 138 12.66 -8.35 -2.98
C VAL A 138 11.22 -8.03 -2.62
N VAL A 139 10.99 -6.83 -2.10
CA VAL A 139 9.66 -6.37 -1.68
C VAL A 139 9.12 -5.35 -2.68
N ILE A 140 7.85 -5.53 -3.07
CA ILE A 140 7.06 -4.59 -3.84
C ILE A 140 6.04 -3.94 -2.88
N PRO A 141 6.01 -2.60 -2.76
CA PRO A 141 5.11 -1.91 -1.86
C PRO A 141 3.65 -2.02 -2.34
N GLY A 142 2.83 -2.73 -1.59
CA GLY A 142 1.41 -2.95 -1.85
C GLY A 142 0.59 -2.70 -0.59
N THR A 143 0.16 -1.47 -0.39
CA THR A 143 -0.68 -1.00 0.71
C THR A 143 -1.35 0.31 0.33
N ILE A 144 -2.56 0.55 0.84
CA ILE A 144 -3.26 1.82 0.64
C ILE A 144 -2.77 2.91 1.60
N ASP A 145 -2.07 2.56 2.69
CA ASP A 145 -1.79 3.47 3.80
C ASP A 145 -0.67 4.49 3.48
N GLY A 146 0.24 4.17 2.54
CA GLY A 146 1.37 5.04 2.18
C GLY A 146 2.48 5.12 3.25
N ASP A 147 2.43 4.30 4.29
CA ASP A 147 3.30 4.37 5.47
C ASP A 147 4.54 3.47 5.37
N MET A 148 4.91 3.01 4.17
CA MET A 148 6.00 2.06 3.96
C MET A 148 7.33 2.77 3.67
N LEU A 149 8.41 2.28 4.27
CA LEU A 149 9.77 2.74 4.01
C LEU A 149 10.31 2.17 2.68
N GLY A 150 11.27 2.89 2.07
CA GLY A 150 11.90 2.51 0.80
C GLY A 150 11.16 2.99 -0.43
N THR A 151 10.10 3.79 -0.25
CA THR A 151 9.29 4.31 -1.35
C THR A 151 8.54 5.57 -0.94
N ASP A 152 8.30 6.46 -1.89
CA ASP A 152 7.38 7.60 -1.78
C ASP A 152 6.00 7.30 -2.40
N TYR A 153 5.76 6.06 -2.84
CA TYR A 153 4.50 5.61 -3.42
C TYR A 153 4.23 4.12 -3.16
N THR A 154 3.00 3.76 -2.82
CA THR A 154 2.57 2.37 -2.64
C THR A 154 1.41 2.02 -3.57
N VAL A 155 1.45 0.81 -4.15
CA VAL A 155 0.37 0.29 -5.00
C VAL A 155 -0.91 0.12 -4.19
N GLY A 156 -1.98 0.76 -4.66
CA GLY A 156 -3.29 0.80 -4.02
C GLY A 156 -3.67 2.15 -3.42
N PHE A 157 -2.68 3.01 -3.17
CA PHE A 157 -2.91 4.33 -2.57
C PHE A 157 -3.78 5.24 -3.46
N ASP A 158 -3.43 5.39 -4.73
CA ASP A 158 -4.18 6.24 -5.66
C ASP A 158 -5.63 5.75 -5.83
N THR A 159 -5.83 4.44 -5.91
CA THR A 159 -7.17 3.84 -5.99
C THR A 159 -7.99 4.14 -4.72
N ALA A 160 -7.39 4.02 -3.54
CA ALA A 160 -8.06 4.34 -2.28
C ALA A 160 -8.49 5.82 -2.24
N VAL A 161 -7.61 6.75 -2.64
CA VAL A 161 -7.94 8.18 -2.72
C VAL A 161 -9.11 8.43 -3.69
N ASN A 162 -9.09 7.79 -4.88
CA ASN A 162 -10.18 7.91 -5.85
C ASN A 162 -11.51 7.31 -5.33
N THR A 163 -11.45 6.23 -4.56
CA THR A 163 -12.63 5.63 -3.92
C THR A 163 -13.24 6.57 -2.87
N VAL A 164 -12.38 7.21 -2.06
CA VAL A 164 -12.83 8.23 -1.11
C VAL A 164 -13.46 9.40 -1.85
N LEU A 165 -12.80 9.95 -2.86
CA LEU A 165 -13.32 11.07 -3.68
C LEU A 165 -14.69 10.75 -4.28
N ALA A 166 -14.84 9.57 -4.88
CA ALA A 166 -16.12 9.14 -5.45
C ALA A 166 -17.23 9.01 -4.40
N SER A 167 -16.87 8.59 -3.18
CA SER A 167 -17.80 8.48 -2.05
C SER A 167 -18.19 9.85 -1.50
N VAL A 168 -17.20 10.73 -1.31
CA VAL A 168 -17.43 12.11 -0.85
C VAL A 168 -18.36 12.88 -1.78
N ASN A 169 -18.19 12.75 -3.10
CA ASN A 169 -19.05 13.42 -4.07
C ASN A 169 -20.53 13.00 -3.92
N LYS A 170 -20.81 11.71 -3.67
CA LYS A 170 -22.17 11.22 -3.41
C LYS A 170 -22.74 11.71 -2.07
N ILE A 171 -21.87 11.76 -1.05
CA ILE A 171 -22.27 12.24 0.29
C ILE A 171 -22.53 13.76 0.26
N ARG A 172 -21.76 14.51 -0.55
CA ARG A 172 -21.94 15.95 -0.73
C ARG A 172 -23.33 16.30 -1.22
N ASP A 173 -23.88 15.54 -2.20
CA ASP A 173 -25.21 15.81 -2.75
C ASP A 173 -26.28 15.73 -1.66
N THR A 174 -26.18 14.73 -0.78
CA THR A 174 -27.15 14.58 0.32
C THR A 174 -26.88 15.55 1.48
N ALA A 175 -25.62 15.85 1.79
CA ALA A 175 -25.27 16.84 2.80
C ALA A 175 -25.80 18.25 2.42
N PHE A 176 -25.63 18.61 1.15
CA PHE A 176 -26.17 19.87 0.60
C PHE A 176 -27.70 19.90 0.66
N SER A 177 -28.39 18.81 0.29
CA SER A 177 -29.86 18.77 0.27
C SER A 177 -30.51 18.88 1.63
N HIS A 178 -29.76 18.66 2.71
CA HIS A 178 -30.27 18.63 4.08
C HIS A 178 -29.58 19.63 5.01
N ASP A 179 -28.75 20.54 4.49
CA ASP A 179 -28.01 21.54 5.28
C ASP A 179 -27.22 20.92 6.45
N ARG A 180 -26.43 19.86 6.16
CA ARG A 180 -25.75 19.06 7.18
C ARG A 180 -24.23 19.09 7.05
N VAL A 181 -23.58 18.86 8.18
CA VAL A 181 -22.16 18.55 8.25
C VAL A 181 -21.98 17.05 8.01
N ALA A 182 -21.25 16.67 6.98
CA ALA A 182 -20.87 15.29 6.71
C ALA A 182 -19.46 15.02 7.23
N VAL A 183 -19.35 14.16 8.22
CA VAL A 183 -18.08 13.64 8.75
C VAL A 183 -17.80 12.29 8.09
N ILE A 184 -16.68 12.18 7.40
CA ILE A 184 -16.31 11.01 6.62
C ILE A 184 -15.01 10.44 7.17
N GLU A 185 -15.10 9.27 7.81
CA GLU A 185 -13.95 8.56 8.34
C GLU A 185 -13.31 7.69 7.26
N VAL A 186 -12.00 7.84 7.09
CA VAL A 186 -11.20 7.12 6.09
C VAL A 186 -10.08 6.32 6.76
N MET A 187 -9.62 5.28 6.07
CA MET A 187 -8.48 4.47 6.48
C MET A 187 -7.16 5.23 6.37
N GLY A 188 -6.06 4.61 6.74
CA GLY A 188 -4.68 5.14 6.68
C GLY A 188 -3.87 4.76 7.92
N ARG A 189 -4.44 4.02 8.87
CA ARG A 189 -3.81 3.58 10.13
C ARG A 189 -3.26 4.78 10.93
N HIS A 190 -1.92 4.91 10.94
CA HIS A 190 -1.20 5.96 11.67
C HIS A 190 -0.80 7.14 10.78
N ALA A 191 -1.23 7.17 9.53
CA ALA A 191 -0.91 8.20 8.55
C ALA A 191 -2.17 8.86 7.99
N GLY A 192 -2.12 10.17 7.79
CA GLY A 192 -3.20 10.98 7.25
C GLY A 192 -3.17 11.16 5.72
N PHE A 193 -2.37 10.39 4.99
CA PHE A 193 -2.12 10.62 3.57
C PHE A 193 -3.36 10.47 2.69
N ILE A 194 -4.21 9.46 2.95
CA ILE A 194 -5.49 9.28 2.22
C ILE A 194 -6.40 10.46 2.51
N ALA A 195 -6.57 10.81 3.80
CA ALA A 195 -7.42 11.92 4.21
C ALA A 195 -6.96 13.24 3.58
N LEU A 196 -5.66 13.51 3.58
CA LEU A 196 -5.06 14.72 3.02
C LEU A 196 -5.30 14.83 1.51
N ARG A 197 -4.97 13.77 0.75
CA ARG A 197 -5.11 13.78 -0.71
C ARG A 197 -6.57 13.81 -1.14
N ALA A 198 -7.42 12.99 -0.51
CA ALA A 198 -8.85 12.96 -0.80
C ALA A 198 -9.54 14.26 -0.36
N GLY A 199 -9.14 14.83 0.78
CA GLY A 199 -9.67 16.10 1.27
C GLY A 199 -9.42 17.25 0.32
N MET A 200 -8.20 17.37 -0.19
CA MET A 200 -7.88 18.37 -1.21
C MET A 200 -8.65 18.15 -2.50
N ALA A 201 -8.65 16.91 -3.01
CA ALA A 201 -9.31 16.59 -4.27
C ALA A 201 -10.85 16.75 -4.20
N ALA A 202 -11.44 16.50 -3.04
CA ALA A 202 -12.86 16.65 -2.80
C ALA A 202 -13.27 18.09 -2.41
N GLY A 203 -12.34 18.99 -2.16
CA GLY A 203 -12.67 20.32 -1.60
C GLY A 203 -13.36 20.21 -0.24
N ALA A 204 -12.78 19.40 0.67
CA ALA A 204 -13.24 19.33 2.04
C ALA A 204 -12.93 20.63 2.79
N GLU A 205 -13.79 21.02 3.69
CA GLU A 205 -13.59 22.22 4.53
C GLU A 205 -12.47 21.99 5.54
N MET A 206 -12.40 20.79 6.11
CA MET A 206 -11.37 20.42 7.05
C MET A 206 -10.95 18.96 6.90
N VAL A 207 -9.70 18.69 7.25
CA VAL A 207 -9.14 17.34 7.31
C VAL A 207 -8.47 17.16 8.67
N LEU A 208 -8.85 16.09 9.39
CA LEU A 208 -8.20 15.68 10.63
C LEU A 208 -7.23 14.53 10.34
N THR A 209 -5.96 14.73 10.67
CA THR A 209 -4.88 13.76 10.40
C THR A 209 -4.06 13.45 11.65
N PRO A 210 -3.44 12.26 11.76
CA PRO A 210 -2.63 11.89 12.93
C PRO A 210 -1.39 12.78 13.10
N GLU A 211 -0.90 13.40 12.03
CA GLU A 211 0.26 14.29 12.03
C GLU A 211 -0.01 15.61 12.76
N HIS A 212 -1.29 15.98 12.89
CA HIS A 212 -1.74 17.14 13.64
C HIS A 212 -2.74 16.75 14.73
N PRO A 213 -2.56 17.23 15.98
CA PRO A 213 -3.54 17.00 17.03
C PRO A 213 -4.93 17.49 16.61
N ALA A 214 -5.96 16.67 16.80
CA ALA A 214 -7.33 17.04 16.46
C ALA A 214 -7.81 18.16 17.41
N ASP A 215 -8.08 19.33 16.83
CA ASP A 215 -8.59 20.51 17.55
C ASP A 215 -10.10 20.64 17.29
N PHE A 216 -10.90 19.99 18.12
CA PHE A 216 -12.37 20.02 18.00
C PHE A 216 -12.99 21.39 18.29
N PRO A 217 -12.50 22.20 19.28
CA PRO A 217 -12.95 23.57 19.43
C PRO A 217 -12.79 24.40 18.17
N SER A 218 -11.60 24.44 17.58
CA SER A 218 -11.34 25.17 16.34
C SER A 218 -12.19 24.67 15.17
N LEU A 219 -12.44 23.35 15.09
CA LEU A 219 -13.36 22.76 14.12
C LEU A 219 -14.78 23.36 14.25
N CYS A 220 -15.31 23.41 15.47
CA CYS A 220 -16.66 23.95 15.72
C CYS A 220 -16.73 25.45 15.41
N GLU A 221 -15.73 26.22 15.80
CA GLU A 221 -15.66 27.65 15.46
C GLU A 221 -15.70 27.88 13.94
N HIS A 222 -14.90 27.13 13.20
CA HIS A 222 -14.87 27.19 11.73
C HIS A 222 -16.23 26.84 11.10
N LEU A 223 -16.89 25.78 11.58
CA LEU A 223 -18.23 25.39 11.10
C LEU A 223 -19.28 26.46 11.37
N LEU A 224 -19.26 27.05 12.56
CA LEU A 224 -20.21 28.12 12.94
C LEU A 224 -19.96 29.39 12.13
N GLU A 225 -18.69 29.77 11.87
CA GLU A 225 -18.35 30.90 11.03
C GLU A 225 -18.82 30.68 9.58
N SER A 226 -18.55 29.51 9.01
CA SER A 226 -19.01 29.12 7.67
C SER A 226 -20.52 29.18 7.55
N HIS A 227 -21.24 28.66 8.55
CA HIS A 227 -22.72 28.72 8.61
C HIS A 227 -23.26 30.17 8.66
N ARG A 228 -22.61 31.05 9.45
CA ARG A 228 -22.97 32.50 9.47
C ARG A 228 -22.79 33.19 8.12
N MET A 229 -21.89 32.66 7.29
CA MET A 229 -21.67 33.11 5.91
C MET A 229 -22.55 32.40 4.87
N ASN A 230 -23.65 31.79 5.30
CA ASN A 230 -24.61 31.04 4.48
C ASN A 230 -24.04 29.78 3.80
N LYS A 231 -22.95 29.21 4.32
CA LYS A 231 -22.47 27.89 3.89
C LYS A 231 -23.13 26.82 4.75
N MET A 232 -24.26 26.29 4.28
CA MET A 232 -25.14 25.45 5.07
C MET A 232 -24.67 23.99 5.20
N SER A 233 -23.80 23.51 4.30
CA SER A 233 -23.26 22.14 4.34
C SER A 233 -21.73 22.17 4.37
N SER A 234 -21.13 21.20 5.06
CA SER A 234 -19.68 21.08 5.17
C SER A 234 -19.25 19.61 5.10
N ILE A 235 -18.11 19.36 4.49
CA ILE A 235 -17.46 18.05 4.42
C ILE A 235 -16.21 18.05 5.30
N ILE A 236 -16.15 17.16 6.25
CA ILE A 236 -14.99 16.92 7.11
C ILE A 236 -14.48 15.52 6.84
N ILE A 237 -13.21 15.39 6.50
CA ILE A 237 -12.57 14.08 6.35
C ILE A 237 -11.70 13.81 7.58
N VAL A 238 -11.90 12.63 8.18
CA VAL A 238 -11.21 12.21 9.40
C VAL A 238 -10.40 10.95 9.09
N ALA A 239 -9.07 11.01 9.22
CA ALA A 239 -8.26 9.81 9.21
C ALA A 239 -8.52 8.99 10.49
N GLU A 240 -8.71 7.68 10.37
CA GLU A 240 -8.98 6.77 11.51
C GLU A 240 -7.94 6.84 12.63
N GLY A 241 -6.71 7.26 12.31
CA GLY A 241 -5.61 7.45 13.26
C GLY A 241 -5.62 8.80 13.98
N ALA A 242 -6.40 9.77 13.51
CA ALA A 242 -6.50 11.11 14.13
C ALA A 242 -7.56 11.14 15.23
N ALA A 243 -8.76 10.63 14.92
CA ALA A 243 -9.89 10.59 15.82
C ALA A 243 -10.92 9.55 15.33
N ARG A 244 -11.82 9.13 16.19
CA ARG A 244 -13.02 8.38 15.78
C ARG A 244 -14.04 9.37 15.22
N GLY A 245 -14.59 9.09 14.06
CA GLY A 245 -15.64 9.95 13.48
C GLY A 245 -16.87 10.08 14.36
N THR A 246 -17.16 9.07 15.21
CA THR A 246 -18.22 9.13 16.24
C THR A 246 -17.98 10.23 17.25
N ASP A 247 -16.72 10.42 17.68
CA ASP A 247 -16.36 11.39 18.70
C ASP A 247 -16.43 12.81 18.11
N VAL A 248 -16.00 12.97 16.84
CA VAL A 248 -16.12 14.22 16.10
C VAL A 248 -17.58 14.64 15.95
N VAL A 249 -18.46 13.72 15.53
CA VAL A 249 -19.90 13.99 15.39
C VAL A 249 -20.54 14.33 16.73
N ALA A 250 -20.20 13.59 17.79
CA ALA A 250 -20.73 13.85 19.13
C ALA A 250 -20.33 15.26 19.60
N TYR A 251 -19.06 15.63 19.42
CA TYR A 251 -18.56 16.95 19.82
C TYR A 251 -19.24 18.09 19.06
N ILE A 252 -19.42 17.95 17.73
CA ILE A 252 -20.13 18.96 16.91
C ILE A 252 -21.56 19.16 17.43
N LYS A 253 -22.30 18.09 17.70
CA LYS A 253 -23.70 18.15 18.19
C LYS A 253 -23.82 18.74 19.58
N GLU A 254 -22.84 18.52 20.46
CA GLU A 254 -22.80 19.04 21.79
C GLU A 254 -22.49 20.55 21.86
N HIS A 255 -21.57 21.00 20.99
CA HIS A 255 -21.00 22.36 21.04
C HIS A 255 -21.52 23.29 19.94
N THR A 256 -22.39 22.81 19.06
CA THR A 256 -23.02 23.61 18.01
C THR A 256 -24.51 23.25 17.87
N TYR A 257 -25.24 24.05 17.10
CA TYR A 257 -26.62 23.74 16.71
C TYR A 257 -26.70 23.00 15.36
N LEU A 258 -25.55 22.62 14.78
CA LEU A 258 -25.47 22.03 13.46
C LEU A 258 -25.77 20.52 13.50
N GLU A 259 -26.51 20.04 12.51
CA GLU A 259 -26.68 18.60 12.33
C GLU A 259 -25.44 17.99 11.65
N ALA A 260 -24.86 16.99 12.29
CA ALA A 260 -23.70 16.27 11.77
C ALA A 260 -23.99 14.77 11.63
N ASN A 261 -23.58 14.18 10.53
CA ASN A 261 -23.73 12.76 10.24
C ASN A 261 -22.39 12.12 9.91
N LEU A 262 -22.18 10.88 10.42
CA LEU A 262 -21.00 10.09 10.17
C LEU A 262 -21.21 9.11 9.01
N THR A 263 -20.21 9.01 8.16
CA THR A 263 -20.03 7.90 7.21
C THR A 263 -18.64 7.31 7.41
N VAL A 264 -18.55 6.05 7.79
CA VAL A 264 -17.27 5.31 7.87
C VAL A 264 -17.11 4.51 6.58
N LEU A 265 -16.12 4.86 5.75
CA LEU A 265 -15.94 4.19 4.46
C LEU A 265 -15.36 2.78 4.61
N GLY A 266 -14.45 2.56 5.56
CA GLY A 266 -13.92 1.24 5.86
C GLY A 266 -13.34 0.52 4.62
N TYR A 267 -13.63 -0.77 4.49
CA TYR A 267 -13.01 -1.68 3.51
C TYR A 267 -13.34 -1.40 2.03
N VAL A 268 -14.30 -0.53 1.70
CA VAL A 268 -14.52 -0.14 0.30
C VAL A 268 -13.28 0.52 -0.32
N GLN A 269 -12.42 1.11 0.51
CA GLN A 269 -11.15 1.72 0.10
C GLN A 269 -10.09 0.70 -0.34
N ARG A 270 -10.23 -0.57 0.06
CA ARG A 270 -9.32 -1.67 -0.35
C ARG A 270 -9.81 -2.44 -1.56
N GLY A 271 -11.06 -2.25 -1.94
CA GLY A 271 -11.72 -3.01 -3.00
C GLY A 271 -11.72 -2.33 -4.36
N GLY A 272 -12.27 -3.04 -5.33
CA GLY A 272 -12.46 -2.55 -6.68
C GLY A 272 -11.24 -2.69 -7.61
N PRO A 273 -11.44 -2.38 -8.90
CA PRO A 273 -10.36 -2.39 -9.87
C PRO A 273 -9.35 -1.28 -9.56
N PRO A 274 -8.04 -1.56 -9.76
CA PRO A 274 -7.02 -0.54 -9.54
C PRO A 274 -7.17 0.61 -10.55
N SER A 275 -6.78 1.81 -10.12
CA SER A 275 -6.63 2.95 -11.02
C SER A 275 -5.57 2.66 -12.10
N ALA A 276 -5.59 3.46 -13.16
CA ALA A 276 -4.56 3.38 -14.20
C ALA A 276 -3.16 3.60 -13.61
N TYR A 277 -3.03 4.53 -12.67
CA TYR A 277 -1.75 4.85 -12.05
C TYR A 277 -1.22 3.68 -11.21
N ASP A 278 -2.04 3.10 -10.33
CA ASP A 278 -1.68 1.91 -9.55
C ASP A 278 -1.30 0.72 -10.44
N SER A 279 -2.05 0.50 -11.54
CA SER A 279 -1.75 -0.58 -12.48
C SER A 279 -0.41 -0.41 -13.19
N VAL A 280 -0.05 0.81 -13.58
CA VAL A 280 1.23 1.15 -14.20
C VAL A 280 2.37 0.99 -13.20
N MET A 281 2.23 1.56 -12.00
CA MET A 281 3.25 1.47 -10.95
C MET A 281 3.50 0.02 -10.51
N ALA A 282 2.45 -0.79 -10.39
CA ALA A 282 2.59 -2.22 -10.13
C ALA A 282 3.42 -2.94 -11.19
N GLY A 283 3.22 -2.60 -12.47
CA GLY A 283 4.03 -3.13 -13.58
C GLY A 283 5.50 -2.71 -13.52
N LEU A 284 5.76 -1.43 -13.24
CA LEU A 284 7.11 -0.89 -13.13
C LEU A 284 7.87 -1.46 -11.93
N PHE A 285 7.21 -1.59 -10.78
CA PHE A 285 7.81 -2.22 -9.61
C PHE A 285 8.09 -3.71 -9.86
N ALA A 286 7.19 -4.42 -10.53
CA ALA A 286 7.40 -5.82 -10.90
C ALA A 286 8.61 -5.99 -11.82
N GLN A 287 8.73 -5.15 -12.85
CA GLN A 287 9.90 -5.13 -13.71
C GLN A 287 11.18 -4.90 -12.90
N LYS A 288 11.21 -3.84 -12.10
CA LYS A 288 12.39 -3.48 -11.29
C LYS A 288 12.79 -4.60 -10.33
N ALA A 289 11.80 -5.29 -9.72
CA ALA A 289 12.07 -6.42 -8.82
C ALA A 289 12.82 -7.55 -9.53
N ILE A 290 12.36 -7.93 -10.72
CA ILE A 290 13.00 -9.00 -11.50
C ILE A 290 14.37 -8.56 -12.03
N ASP A 291 14.51 -7.33 -12.56
CA ASP A 291 15.78 -6.80 -13.03
C ASP A 291 16.82 -6.76 -11.89
N THR A 292 16.38 -6.43 -10.68
CA THR A 292 17.23 -6.40 -9.48
C THR A 292 17.72 -7.79 -9.12
N LEU A 293 16.84 -8.80 -9.14
CA LEU A 293 17.22 -10.20 -8.93
C LEU A 293 18.18 -10.72 -9.99
N LEU A 294 17.91 -10.45 -11.26
CA LEU A 294 18.77 -10.86 -12.39
C LEU A 294 20.16 -10.19 -12.35
N ALA A 295 20.24 -8.99 -11.77
CA ALA A 295 21.52 -8.31 -11.51
C ALA A 295 22.28 -8.85 -10.28
N GLY A 296 21.77 -9.92 -9.63
CA GLY A 296 22.35 -10.51 -8.42
C GLY A 296 22.21 -9.63 -7.18
N LYS A 297 21.24 -8.70 -7.17
CA LYS A 297 20.90 -7.83 -6.05
C LYS A 297 19.60 -8.32 -5.42
N TYR A 298 19.54 -8.29 -4.11
CA TYR A 298 18.39 -8.76 -3.34
C TYR A 298 18.40 -8.14 -1.93
N ASN A 299 17.44 -8.52 -1.07
CA ASN A 299 17.23 -7.98 0.28
C ASN A 299 16.97 -6.46 0.24
N CYS A 300 16.02 -6.08 -0.60
CA CYS A 300 15.69 -4.69 -0.87
C CYS A 300 14.19 -4.49 -1.09
N VAL A 301 13.77 -3.23 -0.97
CA VAL A 301 12.46 -2.75 -1.40
C VAL A 301 12.63 -2.12 -2.78
N VAL A 302 11.79 -2.49 -3.74
CA VAL A 302 11.63 -1.69 -4.95
C VAL A 302 10.58 -0.64 -4.69
N GLY A 303 10.81 0.58 -5.14
CA GLY A 303 9.92 1.69 -4.83
C GLY A 303 10.11 2.85 -5.78
N SER A 304 9.42 3.93 -5.49
CA SER A 304 9.59 5.23 -6.14
C SER A 304 10.39 6.17 -5.23
N ASP A 305 11.23 6.99 -5.84
CA ASP A 305 11.95 8.10 -5.20
C ASP A 305 11.96 9.29 -6.15
N GLY A 306 11.12 10.30 -5.88
CA GLY A 306 10.95 11.45 -6.74
C GLY A 306 10.54 11.08 -8.18
N GLY A 307 9.71 10.07 -8.34
CA GLY A 307 9.23 9.56 -9.64
C GLY A 307 10.19 8.60 -10.35
N ARG A 308 11.34 8.27 -9.75
CA ARG A 308 12.29 7.26 -10.28
C ARG A 308 12.04 5.92 -9.61
N ILE A 309 12.04 4.84 -10.39
CA ILE A 309 11.91 3.49 -9.83
C ILE A 309 13.28 2.99 -9.37
N VAL A 310 13.40 2.80 -8.07
CA VAL A 310 14.66 2.43 -7.40
C VAL A 310 14.55 1.06 -6.72
N ALA A 311 15.68 0.49 -6.30
CA ALA A 311 15.75 -0.66 -5.40
C ALA A 311 16.65 -0.29 -4.23
N THR A 312 16.09 -0.20 -3.05
CA THR A 312 16.74 0.29 -1.83
C THR A 312 16.96 -0.87 -0.87
N PRO A 313 18.22 -1.16 -0.43
CA PRO A 313 18.48 -2.18 0.58
C PRO A 313 17.67 -1.94 1.85
N TYR A 314 17.26 -3.00 2.57
CA TYR A 314 16.47 -2.87 3.79
C TYR A 314 17.11 -1.94 4.82
N GLY A 315 18.44 -2.03 5.02
CA GLY A 315 19.16 -1.15 5.96
C GLY A 315 19.25 0.32 5.53
N GLU A 316 18.72 0.69 4.37
CA GLU A 316 18.68 2.07 3.85
C GLU A 316 17.25 2.53 3.52
N ALA A 317 16.26 1.70 3.80
CA ALA A 317 14.87 1.98 3.43
C ALA A 317 14.29 3.22 4.14
N ASP A 318 14.80 3.58 5.30
CA ASP A 318 14.42 4.78 6.07
C ASP A 318 14.73 6.10 5.35
N LYS A 319 15.63 6.07 4.35
CA LYS A 319 16.01 7.24 3.55
C LYS A 319 14.91 7.70 2.60
N ILE A 320 14.01 6.81 2.22
CA ILE A 320 12.91 7.09 1.29
C ILE A 320 11.60 6.74 1.98
N LYS A 321 10.71 7.71 2.07
CA LYS A 321 9.38 7.53 2.67
C LYS A 321 8.39 8.52 2.08
N PHE A 322 7.13 8.22 2.19
CA PHE A 322 6.07 9.19 1.95
C PHE A 322 6.22 10.33 2.99
N VAL A 323 6.20 11.57 2.52
CA VAL A 323 6.32 12.75 3.40
C VAL A 323 4.97 13.44 3.45
N PHE A 324 4.51 13.76 4.66
CA PHE A 324 3.28 14.54 4.84
C PHE A 324 3.47 15.95 4.26
N ASP A 325 2.55 16.36 3.41
CA ASP A 325 2.61 17.64 2.73
C ASP A 325 1.93 18.74 3.57
N GLU A 326 2.72 19.42 4.38
CA GLU A 326 2.27 20.53 5.23
C GLU A 326 1.67 21.70 4.44
N ASN A 327 2.13 21.93 3.21
CA ASN A 327 1.57 22.99 2.38
C ASN A 327 0.17 22.60 1.90
N LEU A 328 0.00 21.36 1.49
CA LEU A 328 -1.31 20.82 1.07
C LEU A 328 -2.31 20.85 2.24
N TYR A 329 -1.86 20.47 3.44
CA TYR A 329 -2.68 20.53 4.64
C TYR A 329 -3.17 21.94 4.93
N ARG A 330 -2.26 22.93 4.94
CA ARG A 330 -2.62 24.33 5.14
C ARG A 330 -3.54 24.88 4.03
N LEU A 331 -3.29 24.48 2.78
CA LEU A 331 -4.09 24.90 1.64
C LEU A 331 -5.54 24.44 1.74
N ILE A 332 -5.79 23.20 2.18
CA ILE A 332 -7.16 22.71 2.42
C ILE A 332 -7.91 23.64 3.37
N HIS A 333 -7.31 23.95 4.53
CA HIS A 333 -7.92 24.83 5.53
C HIS A 333 -8.09 26.28 5.06
N GLN A 334 -7.28 26.75 4.12
CA GLN A 334 -7.41 28.07 3.51
C GLN A 334 -8.53 28.12 2.46
N LEU A 335 -8.68 27.05 1.67
CA LEU A 335 -9.71 26.97 0.63
C LEU A 335 -11.09 26.56 1.18
N GLY A 336 -11.11 25.94 2.35
CA GLY A 336 -12.33 25.52 3.05
C GLY A 336 -13.13 26.63 3.70
N ARG A 337 -12.52 27.83 3.81
CA ARG A 337 -13.12 29.04 4.42
C ARG A 337 -14.08 29.76 3.48
#